data_f15eba08a0febd2eac55c6b127eff7d3
#
_entry.id   f15eba08a0febd2eac55c6b127eff7d3
#
_cell.length_a   1.000
_cell.length_b   1.000
_cell.length_c   1.000
_cell.angle_alpha   90.00
_cell.angle_beta   90.00
_cell.angle_gamma   90.00
#
_symmetry.space_group_name_H-M   'P 1'
#
loop_
_entity.id
_entity.type
_entity.pdbx_description
1 polymer ?
#
loop_
_entity_poly.entity_id
_entity_poly.type
_entity_poly.pdbx_seq_one_letter_code
_entity_poly.pdbx_strand_id
1 'polypeptide(L)'
;LVLLLTSIASHEGMLRNALLWLAVIAVAAGKAALGHAADAGIASAAIGMHTLHVLVTSVWGGLALSAGLAVLPALDTSTARGVLIRTAGQVSSVSLVAVVFVLLTGAFNAARGSGGSFEAIDASTWGHVLVLKLALVALALVLGGLNRFSALPRLRRSASTVDAHTFNNVMYLEALAMLGVFVAA
;
A
#
# COMPACT_ATOMS: atom_id res chain seq x y z
N LEU A 1 -3.72 1.86 10.89
CA LEU A 1 -2.95 3.02 10.42
C LEU A 1 -3.64 4.34 10.76
N VAL A 2 -4.98 4.48 10.55
CA VAL A 2 -5.75 5.68 10.94
C VAL A 2 -5.65 5.90 12.46
N LEU A 3 -5.79 4.85 13.26
CA LEU A 3 -5.57 4.92 14.72
C LEU A 3 -4.14 5.29 15.10
N LEU A 4 -3.14 4.93 14.30
CA LEU A 4 -1.75 5.35 14.49
C LEU A 4 -1.57 6.85 14.18
N LEU A 5 -2.18 7.35 13.10
CA LEU A 5 -2.08 8.75 12.71
C LEU A 5 -2.86 9.69 13.67
N THR A 6 -3.99 9.26 14.23
CA THR A 6 -4.78 10.05 15.18
C THR A 6 -4.24 10.00 16.61
N SER A 7 -3.45 8.97 16.96
CA SER A 7 -2.92 8.73 18.30
C SER A 7 -1.55 9.39 18.57
N ILE A 8 -0.92 9.99 17.57
CA ILE A 8 0.38 10.69 17.72
C ILE A 8 0.28 11.91 18.68
N ALA A 9 -0.92 12.36 19.00
CA ALA A 9 -1.15 13.57 19.78
C ALA A 9 -1.22 13.39 21.31
N SER A 10 -1.15 12.17 21.86
CA SER A 10 -1.21 11.95 23.32
C SER A 10 -0.08 11.04 23.81
N HIS A 11 0.51 11.39 24.98
CA HIS A 11 1.58 10.58 25.62
C HIS A 11 1.20 9.12 25.85
N GLU A 12 -0.06 8.84 26.18
CA GLU A 12 -0.59 7.46 26.33
C GLU A 12 -0.65 6.71 24.99
N GLY A 13 -0.77 7.43 23.87
CA GLY A 13 -0.73 6.87 22.52
C GLY A 13 0.66 6.48 22.05
N MET A 14 1.72 7.10 22.57
CA MET A 14 3.07 6.90 22.06
C MET A 14 3.57 5.47 22.31
N LEU A 15 3.41 4.94 23.54
CA LEU A 15 3.80 3.56 23.86
C LEU A 15 3.01 2.55 23.04
N ARG A 16 1.69 2.72 22.95
CA ARG A 16 0.82 1.86 22.13
C ARG A 16 1.26 1.89 20.65
N ASN A 17 1.55 3.06 20.12
CA ASN A 17 2.00 3.20 18.73
C ASN A 17 3.37 2.55 18.52
N ALA A 18 4.31 2.72 19.45
CA ALA A 18 5.60 2.06 19.39
C ALA A 18 5.46 0.54 19.39
N LEU A 19 4.60 -0.02 20.26
CA LEU A 19 4.33 -1.45 20.32
C LEU A 19 3.68 -1.96 19.02
N LEU A 20 2.74 -1.22 18.44
CA LEU A 20 2.12 -1.56 17.15
C LEU A 20 3.14 -1.55 16.01
N TRP A 21 4.01 -0.55 15.95
CA TRP A 21 5.08 -0.52 14.94
C TRP A 21 6.08 -1.66 15.13
N LEU A 22 6.48 -1.96 16.37
CA LEU A 22 7.34 -3.10 16.66
C LEU A 22 6.70 -4.42 16.23
N ALA A 23 5.41 -4.61 16.49
CA ALA A 23 4.68 -5.80 16.05
C ALA A 23 4.64 -5.91 14.51
N VAL A 24 4.37 -4.81 13.79
CA VAL A 24 4.37 -4.79 12.33
C VAL A 24 5.75 -5.11 11.76
N ILE A 25 6.81 -4.53 12.34
CA ILE A 25 8.21 -4.80 11.93
C ILE A 25 8.56 -6.26 12.21
N ALA A 26 8.20 -6.80 13.39
CA ALA A 26 8.47 -8.19 13.75
C ALA A 26 7.76 -9.17 12.80
N VAL A 27 6.50 -8.90 12.42
CA VAL A 27 5.77 -9.72 11.44
C VAL A 27 6.43 -9.66 10.07
N ALA A 28 6.83 -8.46 9.61
CA ALA A 28 7.50 -8.29 8.32
C ALA A 28 8.86 -9.01 8.28
N ALA A 29 9.66 -8.88 9.33
CA ALA A 29 10.95 -9.57 9.47
C ALA A 29 10.77 -11.09 9.57
N GLY A 30 9.78 -11.55 10.33
CA GLY A 30 9.43 -12.97 10.43
C GLY A 30 9.02 -13.56 9.09
N LYS A 31 8.19 -12.86 8.31
CA LYS A 31 7.82 -13.27 6.94
C LYS A 31 9.04 -13.33 6.03
N ALA A 32 9.97 -12.36 6.13
CA ALA A 32 11.20 -12.36 5.36
C ALA A 32 12.13 -13.54 5.72
N ALA A 33 12.20 -13.88 7.00
CA ALA A 33 13.02 -14.98 7.51
C ALA A 33 12.50 -16.38 7.16
N LEU A 34 11.22 -16.50 6.80
CA LEU A 34 10.60 -17.76 6.38
C LEU A 34 10.60 -17.95 4.85
N GLY A 35 10.99 -16.92 4.07
CA GLY A 35 11.01 -16.98 2.61
C GLY A 35 12.41 -17.22 2.03
N HIS A 36 12.50 -17.27 0.70
CA HIS A 36 13.78 -17.42 -0.04
C HIS A 36 14.85 -16.35 0.27
N ALA A 37 14.47 -15.26 0.93
CA ALA A 37 15.44 -14.28 1.40
C ALA A 37 16.36 -14.86 2.48
N ALA A 38 15.90 -15.87 3.23
CA ALA A 38 16.65 -16.53 4.29
C ALA A 38 17.82 -17.40 3.76
N ASP A 39 17.74 -17.86 2.51
CA ASP A 39 18.78 -18.68 1.87
C ASP A 39 20.13 -17.95 1.78
N ALA A 40 20.10 -16.62 1.83
CA ALA A 40 21.29 -15.77 1.84
C ALA A 40 21.89 -15.51 3.25
N GLY A 41 21.29 -16.08 4.29
CA GLY A 41 21.66 -15.88 5.70
C GLY A 41 20.83 -14.81 6.40
N ILE A 42 20.62 -14.98 7.71
CA ILE A 42 19.69 -14.19 8.55
C ILE A 42 20.05 -12.69 8.60
N ALA A 43 21.31 -12.32 8.45
CA ALA A 43 21.77 -10.92 8.45
C ALA A 43 22.07 -10.39 7.03
N SER A 44 21.42 -10.96 6.01
CA SER A 44 21.69 -10.58 4.63
C SER A 44 20.93 -9.33 4.18
N ALA A 45 21.47 -8.61 3.20
CA ALA A 45 20.79 -7.52 2.53
C ALA A 45 19.44 -7.98 1.90
N ALA A 46 19.34 -9.26 1.54
CA ALA A 46 18.12 -9.84 0.98
C ALA A 46 16.98 -9.84 1.99
N ILE A 47 17.22 -10.24 3.23
CA ILE A 47 16.21 -10.16 4.31
C ILE A 47 15.83 -8.70 4.58
N GLY A 48 16.83 -7.80 4.67
CA GLY A 48 16.55 -6.37 4.87
C GLY A 48 15.66 -5.78 3.78
N MET A 49 15.94 -6.05 2.51
CA MET A 49 15.15 -5.57 1.38
C MET A 49 13.75 -6.21 1.31
N HIS A 50 13.63 -7.50 1.64
CA HIS A 50 12.33 -8.15 1.69
C HIS A 50 11.48 -7.63 2.85
N THR A 51 12.07 -7.45 4.03
CA THR A 51 11.40 -6.83 5.19
C THR A 51 10.91 -5.42 4.85
N LEU A 52 11.77 -4.59 4.24
CA LEU A 52 11.39 -3.26 3.80
C LEU A 52 10.25 -3.32 2.78
N HIS A 53 10.31 -4.24 1.81
CA HIS A 53 9.24 -4.43 0.82
C HIS A 53 7.89 -4.74 1.49
N VAL A 54 7.88 -5.68 2.43
CA VAL A 54 6.65 -6.02 3.18
C VAL A 54 6.13 -4.82 3.95
N LEU A 55 6.99 -4.06 4.63
CA LEU A 55 6.60 -2.87 5.39
C LEU A 55 5.99 -1.79 4.50
N VAL A 56 6.67 -1.40 3.42
CA VAL A 56 6.18 -0.33 2.53
C VAL A 56 4.93 -0.75 1.76
N THR A 57 4.80 -2.03 1.40
CA THR A 57 3.58 -2.60 0.81
C THR A 57 2.43 -2.56 1.81
N SER A 58 2.68 -2.88 3.09
CA SER A 58 1.69 -2.80 4.15
C SER A 58 1.24 -1.36 4.41
N VAL A 59 2.14 -0.38 4.32
CA VAL A 59 1.78 1.04 4.41
C VAL A 59 0.91 1.46 3.25
N TRP A 60 1.32 1.20 2.01
CA TRP A 60 0.53 1.58 0.83
C TRP A 60 -0.82 0.88 0.80
N GLY A 61 -0.85 -0.45 0.91
CA GLY A 61 -2.09 -1.21 0.88
C GLY A 61 -2.99 -0.94 2.08
N GLY A 62 -2.41 -0.78 3.28
CA GLY A 62 -3.16 -0.39 4.47
C GLY A 62 -3.80 0.98 4.33
N LEU A 63 -3.12 1.96 3.71
CA LEU A 63 -3.69 3.26 3.38
C LEU A 63 -4.83 3.14 2.37
N ALA A 64 -4.63 2.41 1.27
CA ALA A 64 -5.64 2.23 0.24
C ALA A 64 -6.89 1.53 0.81
N LEU A 65 -6.71 0.44 1.58
CA LEU A 65 -7.81 -0.30 2.20
C LEU A 65 -8.56 0.55 3.22
N SER A 66 -7.86 1.20 4.16
CA SER A 66 -8.51 2.00 5.19
C SER A 66 -9.19 3.24 4.61
N ALA A 67 -8.55 3.91 3.66
CA ALA A 67 -9.13 5.07 3.00
C ALA A 67 -10.33 4.69 2.13
N GLY A 68 -10.18 3.70 1.25
CA GLY A 68 -11.21 3.32 0.28
C GLY A 68 -12.43 2.64 0.90
N LEU A 69 -12.26 1.84 1.96
CA LEU A 69 -13.35 1.04 2.55
C LEU A 69 -14.03 1.71 3.75
N ALA A 70 -13.34 2.61 4.46
CA ALA A 70 -13.87 3.14 5.71
C ALA A 70 -13.82 4.67 5.80
N VAL A 71 -12.63 5.28 5.72
CA VAL A 71 -12.42 6.69 6.09
C VAL A 71 -13.07 7.65 5.11
N LEU A 72 -12.81 7.50 3.81
CA LEU A 72 -13.31 8.43 2.82
C LEU A 72 -14.82 8.29 2.57
N PRO A 73 -15.42 7.07 2.53
CA PRO A 73 -16.87 6.93 2.52
C PRO A 73 -17.56 7.56 3.73
N ALA A 74 -16.97 7.43 4.93
CA ALA A 74 -17.53 8.06 6.15
C ALA A 74 -17.45 9.59 6.12
N LEU A 75 -16.53 10.18 5.36
CA LEU A 75 -16.35 11.62 5.19
C LEU A 75 -17.12 12.17 3.97
N ASP A 76 -17.84 11.34 3.22
CA ASP A 76 -18.57 11.78 2.01
C ASP A 76 -19.89 12.45 2.34
N THR A 77 -19.82 13.49 3.14
CA THR A 77 -20.93 14.38 3.48
C THR A 77 -20.56 15.81 3.13
N SER A 78 -21.57 16.64 2.87
CA SER A 78 -21.35 18.07 2.57
C SER A 78 -20.61 18.79 3.72
N THR A 79 -20.91 18.43 4.96
CA THR A 79 -20.32 19.03 6.16
C THR A 79 -18.83 18.63 6.33
N ALA A 80 -18.46 17.43 5.94
CA ALA A 80 -17.09 16.92 6.09
C ALA A 80 -16.21 17.13 4.85
N ARG A 81 -16.69 17.82 3.81
CA ARG A 81 -16.00 17.96 2.52
C ARG A 81 -14.55 18.47 2.62
N GLY A 82 -14.33 19.47 3.47
CA GLY A 82 -12.98 20.00 3.67
C GLY A 82 -12.02 18.98 4.31
N VAL A 83 -12.53 18.14 5.22
CA VAL A 83 -11.77 17.05 5.85
C VAL A 83 -11.50 15.97 4.83
N LEU A 84 -12.50 15.57 4.03
CA LEU A 84 -12.34 14.61 2.93
C LEU A 84 -11.19 15.00 1.99
N ILE A 85 -11.19 16.23 1.47
CA ILE A 85 -10.17 16.73 0.54
C ILE A 85 -8.77 16.72 1.17
N ARG A 86 -8.65 17.13 2.44
CA ARG A 86 -7.38 17.14 3.16
C ARG A 86 -6.86 15.73 3.37
N THR A 87 -7.70 14.83 3.89
CA THR A 87 -7.35 13.44 4.14
C THR A 87 -6.95 12.72 2.84
N ALA A 88 -7.73 12.89 1.78
CA ALA A 88 -7.43 12.35 0.45
C ALA A 88 -6.07 12.84 -0.07
N GLY A 89 -5.74 14.12 0.13
CA GLY A 89 -4.44 14.68 -0.23
C GLY A 89 -3.28 14.07 0.55
N GLN A 90 -3.45 13.85 1.84
CA GLN A 90 -2.43 13.22 2.70
C GLN A 90 -2.22 11.75 2.31
N VAL A 91 -3.31 10.97 2.19
CA VAL A 91 -3.26 9.57 1.74
C VAL A 91 -2.53 9.47 0.40
N SER A 92 -2.91 10.28 -0.58
CA SER A 92 -2.29 10.28 -1.91
C SER A 92 -0.79 10.59 -1.86
N SER A 93 -0.35 11.50 -0.98
CA SER A 93 1.07 11.88 -0.90
C SER A 93 1.91 10.78 -0.23
N VAL A 94 1.42 10.19 0.86
CA VAL A 94 2.11 9.08 1.54
C VAL A 94 2.14 7.84 0.64
N SER A 95 1.03 7.53 -0.05
CA SER A 95 0.96 6.41 -0.98
C SER A 95 1.97 6.55 -2.12
N LEU A 96 2.16 7.76 -2.67
CA LEU A 96 3.15 7.99 -3.73
C LEU A 96 4.57 7.63 -3.28
N VAL A 97 4.96 8.07 -2.08
CA VAL A 97 6.29 7.74 -1.52
C VAL A 97 6.41 6.24 -1.30
N ALA A 98 5.39 5.62 -0.68
CA ALA A 98 5.39 4.18 -0.43
C ALA A 98 5.49 3.37 -1.73
N VAL A 99 4.76 3.75 -2.79
CA VAL A 99 4.81 3.12 -4.12
C VAL A 99 6.22 3.11 -4.71
N VAL A 100 6.95 4.21 -4.63
CA VAL A 100 8.34 4.26 -5.13
C VAL A 100 9.19 3.20 -4.43
N PHE A 101 9.11 3.10 -3.11
CA PHE A 101 9.83 2.07 -2.37
C PHE A 101 9.33 0.65 -2.66
N VAL A 102 8.01 0.45 -2.83
CA VAL A 102 7.44 -0.85 -3.23
C VAL A 102 8.02 -1.31 -4.57
N LEU A 103 8.07 -0.43 -5.56
CA LEU A 103 8.59 -0.77 -6.89
C LEU A 103 10.09 -1.08 -6.85
N LEU A 104 10.89 -0.27 -6.15
CA LEU A 104 12.34 -0.50 -6.03
C LEU A 104 12.64 -1.81 -5.30
N THR A 105 12.04 -2.02 -4.13
CA THR A 105 12.26 -3.23 -3.35
C THR A 105 11.65 -4.47 -4.00
N GLY A 106 10.50 -4.31 -4.69
CA GLY A 106 9.84 -5.38 -5.44
C GLY A 106 10.67 -5.84 -6.64
N ALA A 107 11.25 -4.91 -7.40
CA ALA A 107 12.16 -5.23 -8.51
C ALA A 107 13.39 -6.00 -8.02
N PHE A 108 13.99 -5.57 -6.91
CA PHE A 108 15.11 -6.29 -6.29
C PHE A 108 14.72 -7.72 -5.88
N ASN A 109 13.58 -7.89 -5.21
CA ASN A 109 13.10 -9.20 -4.78
C ASN A 109 12.74 -10.11 -5.95
N ALA A 110 12.12 -9.56 -7.01
CA ALA A 110 11.76 -10.31 -8.21
C ALA A 110 13.02 -10.78 -8.97
N ALA A 111 14.01 -9.91 -9.15
CA ALA A 111 15.29 -10.26 -9.79
C ALA A 111 16.01 -11.39 -9.04
N ARG A 112 15.98 -11.37 -7.70
CA ARG A 112 16.54 -12.45 -6.90
C ARG A 112 15.75 -13.75 -7.02
N GLY A 113 14.41 -13.66 -6.94
CA GLY A 113 13.53 -14.84 -6.99
C GLY A 113 13.55 -15.54 -8.34
N SER A 114 13.80 -14.82 -9.44
CA SER A 114 13.92 -15.39 -10.78
C SER A 114 15.31 -15.91 -11.09
N GLY A 115 16.32 -15.68 -10.23
CA GLY A 115 17.71 -15.98 -10.53
C GLY A 115 18.24 -15.24 -11.78
N GLY A 116 17.55 -14.16 -12.20
CA GLY A 116 17.87 -13.41 -13.42
C GLY A 116 17.33 -14.04 -14.71
N SER A 117 16.54 -15.13 -14.62
CA SER A 117 15.97 -15.84 -15.78
C SER A 117 14.47 -15.58 -15.95
N PHE A 118 14.05 -15.20 -17.15
CA PHE A 118 12.63 -15.09 -17.50
C PHE A 118 11.96 -16.48 -17.61
N GLU A 119 12.71 -17.51 -17.91
CA GLU A 119 12.23 -18.89 -18.02
C GLU A 119 11.66 -19.40 -16.68
N ALA A 120 12.27 -19.00 -15.56
CA ALA A 120 11.77 -19.30 -14.22
C ALA A 120 10.41 -18.65 -13.91
N ILE A 121 10.08 -17.53 -14.57
CA ILE A 121 8.80 -16.84 -14.40
C ILE A 121 7.71 -17.57 -15.20
N ASP A 122 7.99 -17.98 -16.44
CA ASP A 122 7.00 -18.60 -17.33
C ASP A 122 6.68 -20.04 -16.92
N ALA A 123 7.65 -20.80 -16.45
CA ALA A 123 7.54 -22.23 -16.16
C ALA A 123 7.09 -22.57 -14.72
N SER A 124 6.92 -21.59 -13.82
CA SER A 124 6.67 -21.89 -12.41
C SER A 124 5.36 -21.29 -11.87
N THR A 125 4.73 -22.00 -10.92
CA THR A 125 3.57 -21.47 -10.17
C THR A 125 3.92 -20.15 -9.46
N TRP A 126 5.14 -20.02 -8.94
CA TRP A 126 5.63 -18.77 -8.35
C TRP A 126 5.62 -17.62 -9.37
N GLY A 127 6.08 -17.89 -10.59
CA GLY A 127 6.09 -16.90 -11.66
C GLY A 127 4.68 -16.45 -12.05
N HIS A 128 3.73 -17.37 -12.18
CA HIS A 128 2.32 -17.02 -12.46
C HIS A 128 1.71 -16.15 -11.36
N VAL A 129 1.97 -16.46 -10.08
CA VAL A 129 1.55 -15.64 -8.95
C VAL A 129 2.22 -14.26 -8.98
N LEU A 130 3.50 -14.19 -9.35
CA LEU A 130 4.21 -12.92 -9.52
C LEU A 130 3.58 -12.06 -10.61
N VAL A 131 3.26 -12.62 -11.77
CA VAL A 131 2.59 -11.93 -12.89
C VAL A 131 1.22 -11.41 -12.45
N LEU A 132 0.42 -12.22 -11.75
CA LEU A 132 -0.86 -11.79 -11.19
C LEU A 132 -0.68 -10.60 -10.22
N LYS A 133 0.29 -10.66 -9.32
CA LYS A 133 0.61 -9.55 -8.40
C LYS A 133 0.98 -8.29 -9.17
N LEU A 134 1.83 -8.41 -10.18
CA LEU A 134 2.26 -7.28 -11.00
C LEU A 134 1.07 -6.64 -11.75
N ALA A 135 0.16 -7.45 -12.28
CA ALA A 135 -1.06 -6.97 -12.92
C ALA A 135 -1.97 -6.20 -11.94
N LEU A 136 -2.17 -6.74 -10.73
CA LEU A 136 -2.95 -6.07 -9.68
C LEU A 136 -2.28 -4.77 -9.19
N VAL A 137 -0.96 -4.78 -9.03
CA VAL A 137 -0.18 -3.57 -8.70
C VAL A 137 -0.30 -2.53 -9.81
N ALA A 138 -0.17 -2.92 -11.08
CA ALA A 138 -0.35 -2.02 -12.21
C ALA A 138 -1.76 -1.40 -12.23
N LEU A 139 -2.80 -2.21 -11.97
CA LEU A 139 -4.17 -1.72 -11.85
C LEU A 139 -4.29 -0.69 -10.70
N ALA A 140 -3.76 -1.01 -9.51
CA ALA A 140 -3.77 -0.08 -8.37
C ALA A 140 -3.02 1.23 -8.67
N LEU A 141 -1.89 1.16 -9.39
CA LEU A 141 -1.13 2.35 -9.83
C LEU A 141 -1.93 3.21 -10.82
N VAL A 142 -2.63 2.60 -11.77
CA VAL A 142 -3.50 3.33 -12.72
C VAL A 142 -4.64 4.02 -11.96
N LEU A 143 -5.32 3.30 -11.06
CA LEU A 143 -6.42 3.85 -10.27
C LEU A 143 -5.94 4.97 -9.33
N GLY A 144 -4.84 4.78 -8.62
CA GLY A 144 -4.21 5.81 -7.79
C GLY A 144 -3.75 7.03 -8.59
N GLY A 145 -3.21 6.81 -9.79
CA GLY A 145 -2.88 7.87 -10.73
C GLY A 145 -4.11 8.66 -11.20
N LEU A 146 -5.19 7.99 -11.56
CA LEU A 146 -6.47 8.62 -11.92
C LEU A 146 -7.01 9.45 -10.75
N ASN A 147 -6.98 8.91 -9.54
CA ASN A 147 -7.40 9.66 -8.34
C ASN A 147 -6.52 10.89 -8.11
N ARG A 148 -5.19 10.74 -8.17
CA ARG A 148 -4.25 11.82 -7.88
C ARG A 148 -4.30 12.95 -8.90
N PHE A 149 -4.29 12.60 -10.20
CA PHE A 149 -4.11 13.57 -11.27
C PHE A 149 -5.43 14.05 -11.90
N SER A 150 -6.54 13.35 -11.66
CA SER A 150 -7.84 13.68 -12.24
C SER A 150 -8.91 13.93 -11.17
N ALA A 151 -9.27 12.93 -10.37
CA ALA A 151 -10.40 13.01 -9.46
C ALA A 151 -10.17 13.99 -8.30
N LEU A 152 -9.03 13.93 -7.61
CA LEU A 152 -8.72 14.82 -6.49
C LEU A 152 -8.60 16.31 -6.90
N PRO A 153 -7.98 16.69 -8.03
CA PRO A 153 -8.00 18.07 -8.50
C PRO A 153 -9.40 18.57 -8.85
N ARG A 154 -10.27 17.73 -9.46
CA ARG A 154 -11.67 18.10 -9.71
C ARG A 154 -12.43 18.33 -8.40
N LEU A 155 -12.30 17.40 -7.48
CA LEU A 155 -12.93 17.50 -6.15
C LEU A 155 -12.51 18.78 -5.40
N ARG A 156 -11.26 19.20 -5.52
CA ARG A 156 -10.73 20.43 -4.92
C ARG A 156 -11.32 21.70 -5.56
N ARG A 157 -11.62 21.67 -6.87
CA ARG A 157 -12.15 22.83 -7.59
C ARG A 157 -13.67 23.00 -7.41
N SER A 158 -14.41 21.92 -7.53
CA SER A 158 -15.88 21.95 -7.54
C SER A 158 -16.49 21.70 -6.17
N ALA A 159 -15.81 20.89 -5.35
CA ALA A 159 -16.34 20.33 -4.09
C ALA A 159 -17.73 19.68 -4.26
N SER A 160 -18.07 19.24 -5.49
CA SER A 160 -19.38 18.66 -5.81
C SER A 160 -19.53 17.25 -5.24
N THR A 161 -20.77 16.84 -5.01
CA THR A 161 -21.08 15.47 -4.58
C THR A 161 -20.73 14.43 -5.64
N VAL A 162 -20.91 14.76 -6.92
CA VAL A 162 -20.58 13.89 -8.05
C VAL A 162 -19.08 13.59 -8.09
N ASP A 163 -18.24 14.63 -7.92
CA ASP A 163 -16.78 14.46 -7.90
C ASP A 163 -16.31 13.68 -6.66
N ALA A 164 -16.98 13.85 -5.52
CA ALA A 164 -16.70 13.08 -4.32
C ALA A 164 -17.03 11.59 -4.50
N HIS A 165 -18.19 11.26 -5.06
CA HIS A 165 -18.56 9.89 -5.37
C HIS A 165 -17.60 9.25 -6.39
N THR A 166 -17.22 10.00 -7.43
CA THR A 166 -16.24 9.52 -8.42
C THR A 166 -14.91 9.22 -7.77
N PHE A 167 -14.41 10.12 -6.92
CA PHE A 167 -13.18 9.93 -6.17
C PHE A 167 -13.26 8.69 -5.25
N ASN A 168 -14.33 8.55 -4.48
CA ASN A 168 -14.54 7.42 -3.57
C ASN A 168 -14.65 6.09 -4.31
N ASN A 169 -15.34 6.04 -5.44
CA ASN A 169 -15.46 4.82 -6.24
C ASN A 169 -14.10 4.35 -6.78
N VAL A 170 -13.27 5.27 -7.29
CA VAL A 170 -11.91 4.91 -7.75
C VAL A 170 -11.04 4.44 -6.58
N MET A 171 -11.13 5.11 -5.41
CA MET A 171 -10.44 4.66 -4.20
C MET A 171 -10.90 3.27 -3.74
N TYR A 172 -12.19 2.99 -3.84
CA TYR A 172 -12.73 1.66 -3.51
C TYR A 172 -12.17 0.58 -4.43
N LEU A 173 -12.10 0.85 -5.75
CA LEU A 173 -11.50 -0.09 -6.71
C LEU A 173 -10.00 -0.28 -6.46
N GLU A 174 -9.27 0.78 -6.11
CA GLU A 174 -7.86 0.69 -5.71
C GLU A 174 -7.70 -0.19 -4.45
N ALA A 175 -8.58 -0.02 -3.46
CA ALA A 175 -8.59 -0.85 -2.26
C ALA A 175 -8.85 -2.33 -2.58
N LEU A 176 -9.78 -2.64 -3.48
CA LEU A 176 -10.03 -4.02 -3.93
C LEU A 176 -8.83 -4.62 -4.67
N ALA A 177 -8.16 -3.85 -5.54
CA ALA A 177 -6.95 -4.29 -6.21
C ALA A 177 -5.84 -4.61 -5.18
N MET A 178 -5.66 -3.77 -4.17
CA MET A 178 -4.70 -4.01 -3.08
C MET A 178 -5.06 -5.21 -2.21
N LEU A 179 -6.36 -5.45 -1.97
CA LEU A 179 -6.80 -6.67 -1.30
C LEU A 179 -6.38 -7.91 -2.10
N GLY A 180 -6.56 -7.89 -3.43
CA GLY A 180 -6.10 -8.94 -4.32
C GLY A 180 -4.57 -9.15 -4.25
N VAL A 181 -3.78 -8.08 -4.17
CA VAL A 181 -2.31 -8.17 -3.96
C VAL A 181 -1.98 -8.90 -2.67
N PHE A 182 -2.67 -8.58 -1.56
CA PHE A 182 -2.43 -9.25 -0.27
C PHE A 182 -2.87 -10.71 -0.25
N VAL A 183 -3.99 -11.04 -0.91
CA VAL A 183 -4.45 -12.44 -1.02
C VAL A 183 -3.47 -13.28 -1.84
N ALA A 184 -2.84 -12.69 -2.86
CA ALA A 184 -1.83 -13.35 -3.69
C ALA A 184 -0.43 -13.36 -3.03
N ALA A 185 -0.22 -12.77 -1.84
CA ALA A 185 1.07 -12.63 -1.18
C ALA A 185 1.33 -13.69 -0.14
#